data_475af61ff996932b662b3e56094f9547
#
_entry.id   475af61ff996932b662b3e56094f9547
#
_cell.length_a   1.000
_cell.length_b   1.000
_cell.length_c   1.000
_cell.angle_alpha   90.00
_cell.angle_beta   90.00
_cell.angle_gamma   90.00
#
_symmetry.space_group_name_H-M   'P 1'
#
loop_
_entity.id
_entity.type
_entity.pdbx_description
1 polymer ?
#
loop_
_entity_poly.entity_id
_entity_poly.type
_entity_poly.pdbx_seq_one_letter_code
_entity_poly.pdbx_strand_id
1 'polypeptide(L)'
;AGTYQPSAAQNTCFAANSGYYVPTAGQANMTICDVGTYQPNTGQTTCIDADPGNYVPTQGATAQSQCLVGTYQPYSGQWSCLNADPGHYVPTVASTSQIACVTGTYQPASGQDKCDSASAGYYVNSTAAVNQDPCLPGTYQPSIGQTECLSADAGHYVDTQAATAQTACSAGSYNPNTGADEASDCMLADTGHYVALGGSVAQNSCAAGTFAANMGQIACDAAAPGYYAPDVAADAQIPCALGTWQASQGATECTTADPGHYVNEQASTMQTACAAGSYNPNSGSIDSDDCMAADAGSYVGNDGSAEQLFCPAGTYQPAPGQSSCIDADFGYHVPTDGSTGQIGCSMGSYQGERAGTECLAAEPGHYVDSHFASAQQACLAGTYNPNSGSTSANDCIEANSGYFVAHTGSSAQEACELGTYQPSAGWSNCLVADPGHYVDTMAATAQIGCEAGNYNPNSGSVTASACSDSDPGNHVPDPASSAQIPCEEGNYQNLRGQTECKSADLGYYVNSQTATSQNPAPIDYYIDTKGATEALPCPNGQMTMVEAAKDVSDCH
;
A
#
# COMPACT_ATOMS: atom_id res chain seq x y z
N ALA A 1 126.06 41.01 -24.11
CA ALA A 1 124.90 40.13 -24.32
C ALA A 1 123.66 41.06 -24.50
N GLY A 2 122.71 40.61 -25.24
CA GLY A 2 121.53 41.41 -25.57
C GLY A 2 121.63 42.33 -26.79
N THR A 3 122.85 42.48 -27.28
CA THR A 3 123.16 43.27 -28.50
C THR A 3 124.06 42.58 -29.48
N TYR A 4 123.92 42.84 -30.77
CA TYR A 4 124.67 42.22 -31.86
C TYR A 4 125.19 43.22 -32.81
N GLN A 5 126.23 42.85 -33.61
CA GLN A 5 126.81 43.73 -34.62
C GLN A 5 127.17 42.95 -35.88
N PRO A 6 126.38 43.11 -36.95
CA PRO A 6 126.56 42.29 -38.16
C PRO A 6 127.78 42.76 -39.01
N SER A 7 128.24 43.92 -38.71
CA SER A 7 129.37 44.52 -39.54
C SER A 7 130.62 44.72 -38.70
N ALA A 8 131.73 44.35 -39.19
CA ALA A 8 132.98 44.60 -38.48
C ALA A 8 133.37 46.07 -38.40
N ALA A 9 134.11 46.46 -37.32
CA ALA A 9 134.60 47.83 -37.05
C ALA A 9 133.54 48.93 -36.84
N GLN A 10 132.38 48.60 -36.28
CA GLN A 10 131.33 49.58 -35.87
C GLN A 10 131.45 49.90 -34.34
N ASN A 11 131.10 51.12 -34.02
CA ASN A 11 131.15 51.60 -32.60
C ASN A 11 129.86 51.39 -31.83
N THR A 12 128.74 51.00 -32.50
CA THR A 12 127.44 50.83 -31.87
C THR A 12 126.92 49.42 -32.15
N CYS A 13 126.35 48.82 -31.14
CA CYS A 13 125.66 47.52 -31.27
C CYS A 13 124.15 47.73 -31.37
N PHE A 14 123.46 46.93 -32.08
CA PHE A 14 121.98 46.91 -32.19
C PHE A 14 121.40 46.04 -31.08
N ALA A 15 120.42 46.51 -30.42
CA ALA A 15 119.68 45.63 -29.48
C ALA A 15 118.94 44.55 -30.24
N ALA A 16 118.87 43.35 -29.68
CA ALA A 16 118.01 42.24 -30.23
C ALA A 16 116.57 42.79 -30.32
N ASN A 17 115.97 42.53 -31.47
CA ASN A 17 114.51 42.85 -31.61
C ASN A 17 113.66 42.03 -30.72
N SER A 18 112.45 42.50 -30.40
CA SER A 18 111.44 41.66 -29.78
C SER A 18 111.24 40.40 -30.65
N GLY A 19 111.05 39.22 -30.03
CA GLY A 19 111.04 37.87 -30.63
C GLY A 19 112.46 37.30 -30.85
N TYR A 20 113.49 38.00 -30.42
CA TYR A 20 114.89 37.58 -30.58
C TYR A 20 115.73 37.87 -29.32
N TYR A 21 116.82 37.18 -29.18
CA TYR A 21 117.79 37.36 -28.08
C TYR A 21 119.22 37.19 -28.51
N VAL A 22 120.16 37.70 -27.72
CA VAL A 22 121.59 37.55 -27.94
C VAL A 22 122.26 37.06 -26.66
N PRO A 23 122.60 35.78 -26.52
CA PRO A 23 123.00 35.16 -25.23
C PRO A 23 124.37 35.60 -24.73
N THR A 24 125.32 35.85 -25.68
CA THR A 24 126.69 36.19 -25.33
C THR A 24 127.14 37.42 -26.03
N ALA A 25 128.10 38.12 -25.47
CA ALA A 25 128.66 39.30 -26.11
C ALA A 25 129.51 38.90 -27.37
N GLY A 26 129.57 39.78 -28.41
CA GLY A 26 130.34 39.58 -29.60
C GLY A 26 129.67 38.77 -30.72
N GLN A 27 128.36 38.61 -30.63
CA GLN A 27 127.58 37.96 -31.67
C GLN A 27 127.39 38.90 -32.90
N ALA A 28 127.38 38.28 -34.07
CA ALA A 28 127.11 38.97 -35.31
C ALA A 28 125.61 38.99 -35.66
N ASN A 29 124.86 38.07 -35.12
CA ASN A 29 123.44 37.90 -35.44
C ASN A 29 122.63 37.72 -34.09
N MET A 30 121.41 38.07 -34.12
CA MET A 30 120.48 37.75 -33.08
C MET A 30 119.86 36.32 -33.34
N THR A 31 119.50 35.68 -32.30
CA THR A 31 118.90 34.33 -32.38
C THR A 31 117.33 34.48 -32.19
N ILE A 32 116.60 33.83 -33.07
CA ILE A 32 115.11 33.84 -32.99
C ILE A 32 114.64 33.00 -31.79
N CYS A 33 113.62 33.43 -31.04
CA CYS A 33 113.01 32.55 -30.07
C CYS A 33 112.29 31.40 -30.75
N ASP A 34 112.55 30.22 -30.27
CA ASP A 34 111.91 28.98 -30.79
C ASP A 34 110.46 28.87 -30.38
N VAL A 35 109.70 28.04 -31.04
CA VAL A 35 108.32 27.75 -30.62
C VAL A 35 108.33 27.33 -29.15
N GLY A 36 107.31 27.68 -28.45
CA GLY A 36 107.18 27.47 -26.98
C GLY A 36 107.76 28.66 -26.16
N THR A 37 108.56 29.54 -26.82
CA THR A 37 109.20 30.73 -26.16
C THR A 37 108.88 32.06 -26.82
N TYR A 38 108.88 33.14 -26.12
CA TYR A 38 108.60 34.45 -26.71
C TYR A 38 109.45 35.52 -26.04
N GLN A 39 109.59 36.65 -26.67
CA GLN A 39 110.31 37.79 -26.08
C GLN A 39 109.58 39.12 -26.45
N PRO A 40 108.94 39.79 -25.50
CA PRO A 40 108.23 41.05 -25.77
C PRO A 40 109.15 42.25 -25.85
N ASN A 41 110.32 42.18 -25.18
CA ASN A 41 111.25 43.26 -25.05
C ASN A 41 112.45 43.14 -25.96
N THR A 42 113.01 44.28 -26.38
CA THR A 42 114.22 44.39 -27.13
C THR A 42 115.47 44.24 -26.23
N GLY A 43 116.62 43.84 -26.75
CA GLY A 43 117.88 43.80 -26.02
C GLY A 43 117.97 42.67 -24.94
N GLN A 44 117.27 41.67 -25.09
CA GLN A 44 117.22 40.52 -24.14
C GLN A 44 118.31 39.46 -24.45
N THR A 45 118.66 38.70 -23.37
CA THR A 45 119.72 37.70 -23.44
C THR A 45 119.15 36.26 -23.54
N THR A 46 117.80 36.07 -23.26
CA THR A 46 117.05 34.82 -23.27
C THR A 46 115.67 35.05 -23.77
N CYS A 47 115.03 34.03 -24.26
CA CYS A 47 113.59 33.97 -24.49
C CYS A 47 112.90 33.57 -23.16
N ILE A 48 111.63 33.90 -23.01
CA ILE A 48 110.76 33.56 -21.90
C ILE A 48 109.94 32.37 -22.34
N ASP A 49 109.95 31.31 -21.61
CA ASP A 49 109.04 30.12 -21.83
C ASP A 49 107.55 30.59 -21.70
N ALA A 50 106.73 30.06 -22.56
CA ALA A 50 105.28 30.21 -22.36
C ALA A 50 104.89 29.72 -20.93
N ASP A 51 104.09 30.46 -20.20
CA ASP A 51 103.59 30.07 -18.91
C ASP A 51 102.66 28.84 -19.05
N PRO A 52 102.54 28.05 -18.03
CA PRO A 52 101.46 27.01 -17.99
C PRO A 52 100.10 27.70 -18.30
N GLY A 53 99.20 27.00 -19.07
CA GLY A 53 97.95 27.60 -19.57
C GLY A 53 98.07 28.34 -20.85
N ASN A 54 99.37 28.60 -21.33
CA ASN A 54 99.63 29.35 -22.56
C ASN A 54 100.57 28.50 -23.50
N TYR A 55 100.70 28.96 -24.74
CA TYR A 55 101.53 28.31 -25.74
C TYR A 55 102.06 29.37 -26.73
N VAL A 56 103.11 29.01 -27.41
CA VAL A 56 103.71 29.88 -28.48
C VAL A 56 103.94 29.03 -29.74
N PRO A 57 103.04 29.10 -30.75
CA PRO A 57 103.08 28.24 -31.89
C PRO A 57 104.12 28.55 -33.00
N THR A 58 104.64 29.78 -32.99
CA THR A 58 105.53 30.34 -34.04
C THR A 58 106.83 30.84 -33.47
N GLN A 59 107.89 30.59 -34.23
CA GLN A 59 109.17 31.21 -33.89
C GLN A 59 109.14 32.75 -33.99
N GLY A 60 109.92 33.43 -33.19
CA GLY A 60 109.97 34.89 -33.14
C GLY A 60 108.74 35.56 -32.57
N ALA A 61 108.00 34.88 -31.80
CA ALA A 61 106.81 35.46 -31.14
C ALA A 61 107.20 36.50 -30.10
N THR A 62 106.38 37.52 -30.00
CA THR A 62 106.54 38.60 -29.03
C THR A 62 105.56 38.49 -27.82
N ALA A 63 104.68 37.54 -27.90
CA ALA A 63 103.71 37.26 -26.84
C ALA A 63 103.26 35.76 -26.86
N GLN A 64 102.79 35.26 -25.72
CA GLN A 64 102.20 33.94 -25.63
C GLN A 64 100.67 34.07 -25.89
N SER A 65 100.07 32.96 -26.38
CA SER A 65 98.65 32.81 -26.61
C SER A 65 98.08 31.93 -25.51
N GLN A 66 96.90 32.27 -25.00
CA GLN A 66 96.20 31.45 -24.00
C GLN A 66 95.57 30.18 -24.67
N CYS A 67 95.63 29.08 -23.99
CA CYS A 67 94.79 27.90 -24.36
C CYS A 67 93.29 28.29 -24.28
N LEU A 68 92.59 27.95 -25.32
CA LEU A 68 91.15 28.20 -25.38
C LEU A 68 90.37 27.20 -24.51
N VAL A 69 89.16 27.53 -24.22
CA VAL A 69 88.24 26.56 -23.55
C VAL A 69 88.27 25.18 -24.31
N GLY A 70 88.14 24.12 -23.61
CA GLY A 70 88.33 22.75 -24.14
C GLY A 70 89.80 22.30 -24.20
N THR A 71 90.74 23.18 -23.96
CA THR A 71 92.20 22.89 -24.04
C THR A 71 92.92 23.39 -22.79
N TYR A 72 93.99 22.74 -22.45
CA TYR A 72 94.81 23.09 -21.30
C TYR A 72 96.31 22.82 -21.57
N GLN A 73 97.20 23.45 -20.77
CA GLN A 73 98.61 23.12 -20.84
C GLN A 73 99.27 23.16 -19.45
N PRO A 74 99.64 22.01 -18.88
CA PRO A 74 100.25 21.93 -17.56
C PRO A 74 101.70 22.34 -17.49
N TYR A 75 102.43 22.39 -18.61
CA TYR A 75 103.85 22.64 -18.64
C TYR A 75 104.21 23.99 -19.33
N SER A 76 105.21 24.58 -18.86
CA SER A 76 105.82 25.81 -19.49
C SER A 76 106.56 25.45 -20.78
N GLY A 77 106.77 26.44 -21.65
CA GLY A 77 107.57 26.29 -22.85
C GLY A 77 106.91 25.47 -23.94
N GLN A 78 105.67 25.32 -23.99
CA GLN A 78 104.94 24.51 -24.95
C GLN A 78 104.52 25.29 -26.22
N TRP A 79 104.45 24.64 -27.31
CA TRP A 79 104.12 25.21 -28.61
C TRP A 79 102.63 25.01 -29.00
N SER A 80 101.92 24.15 -28.26
CA SER A 80 100.51 23.85 -28.47
C SER A 80 99.81 23.46 -27.15
N CYS A 81 98.47 23.68 -27.08
CA CYS A 81 97.65 23.16 -26.00
C CYS A 81 97.23 21.69 -26.22
N LEU A 82 96.97 20.99 -25.12
CA LEU A 82 96.39 19.65 -25.10
C LEU A 82 94.85 19.76 -25.03
N ASN A 83 94.17 18.94 -25.82
CA ASN A 83 92.73 18.86 -25.73
C ASN A 83 92.35 18.19 -24.40
N ALA A 84 91.25 18.58 -23.77
CA ALA A 84 90.64 17.78 -22.71
C ALA A 84 90.40 16.34 -23.23
N ASP A 85 90.67 15.36 -22.39
CA ASP A 85 90.45 13.94 -22.74
C ASP A 85 88.92 13.65 -22.67
N PRO A 86 88.46 12.63 -23.40
CA PRO A 86 87.08 12.13 -23.12
C PRO A 86 86.89 11.89 -21.64
N GLY A 87 85.71 12.21 -21.12
CA GLY A 87 85.38 12.18 -19.70
C GLY A 87 85.83 13.44 -18.92
N HIS A 88 86.50 14.40 -19.59
CA HIS A 88 87.01 15.63 -18.98
C HIS A 88 86.59 16.85 -19.80
N TYR A 89 86.70 18.01 -19.16
CA TYR A 89 86.40 19.30 -19.81
C TYR A 89 87.31 20.42 -19.27
N VAL A 90 87.42 21.48 -20.03
CA VAL A 90 88.17 22.67 -19.62
C VAL A 90 87.29 23.90 -19.85
N PRO A 91 86.67 24.50 -18.81
CA PRO A 91 85.65 25.53 -18.93
C PRO A 91 86.25 26.98 -19.11
N THR A 92 87.54 27.15 -18.78
CA THR A 92 88.17 28.46 -18.79
C THR A 92 89.40 28.47 -19.66
N VAL A 93 89.70 29.67 -20.24
CA VAL A 93 90.92 29.93 -21.00
C VAL A 93 92.11 29.87 -20.06
N ALA A 94 93.31 29.60 -20.60
CA ALA A 94 94.59 29.54 -19.89
C ALA A 94 94.57 28.49 -18.72
N SER A 95 93.78 27.47 -18.86
CA SER A 95 93.77 26.39 -17.87
C SER A 95 95.05 25.54 -17.92
N THR A 96 95.48 25.11 -16.72
CA THR A 96 96.66 24.30 -16.55
C THR A 96 96.30 22.79 -16.35
N SER A 97 95.00 22.48 -16.19
CA SER A 97 94.51 21.11 -16.00
C SER A 97 93.10 20.98 -16.55
N GLN A 98 92.73 19.75 -16.86
CA GLN A 98 91.35 19.38 -17.18
C GLN A 98 90.61 18.97 -15.90
N ILE A 99 89.30 19.03 -15.95
CA ILE A 99 88.36 18.71 -14.87
C ILE A 99 87.60 17.44 -15.30
N ALA A 100 87.51 16.45 -14.44
CA ALA A 100 86.73 15.23 -14.68
C ALA A 100 85.24 15.54 -14.59
N CYS A 101 84.41 15.00 -15.50
CA CYS A 101 82.96 15.04 -15.41
C CYS A 101 82.54 14.36 -14.08
N VAL A 102 81.60 15.03 -13.37
CA VAL A 102 81.06 14.48 -12.12
C VAL A 102 80.01 13.44 -12.46
N THR A 103 79.68 12.62 -11.49
CA THR A 103 78.54 11.65 -11.63
C THR A 103 77.29 12.36 -12.10
N GLY A 104 76.48 11.72 -12.94
CA GLY A 104 75.31 12.30 -13.62
C GLY A 104 75.66 13.03 -14.92
N THR A 105 77.01 13.16 -15.24
CA THR A 105 77.46 13.80 -16.46
C THR A 105 78.55 12.98 -17.15
N TYR A 106 78.68 13.13 -18.47
CA TYR A 106 79.64 12.39 -19.29
C TYR A 106 80.16 13.30 -20.44
N GLN A 107 81.27 12.87 -21.04
CA GLN A 107 81.76 13.56 -22.25
C GLN A 107 82.48 12.57 -23.20
N PRO A 108 81.86 12.22 -24.35
CA PRO A 108 82.46 11.26 -25.29
C PRO A 108 83.56 11.87 -26.15
N ALA A 109 83.57 13.19 -26.34
CA ALA A 109 84.50 13.84 -27.28
C ALA A 109 85.60 14.56 -26.47
N SER A 110 86.80 14.60 -27.11
CA SER A 110 87.93 15.37 -26.62
C SER A 110 87.72 16.88 -26.87
N GLY A 111 88.45 17.70 -26.14
CA GLY A 111 88.47 19.15 -26.38
C GLY A 111 87.21 19.92 -26.04
N GLN A 112 86.44 19.46 -25.10
CA GLN A 112 85.17 20.05 -24.72
C GLN A 112 85.31 21.00 -23.52
N ASP A 113 84.45 22.00 -23.50
CA ASP A 113 84.41 23.03 -22.45
C ASP A 113 83.44 22.72 -21.33
N LYS A 114 82.63 21.67 -21.45
CA LYS A 114 81.62 21.22 -20.47
C LYS A 114 81.32 19.72 -20.63
N CYS A 115 80.76 19.11 -19.62
CA CYS A 115 80.18 17.77 -19.69
C CYS A 115 78.70 17.85 -20.03
N ASP A 116 78.19 16.83 -20.73
CA ASP A 116 76.80 16.66 -21.05
C ASP A 116 76.14 15.91 -19.86
N SER A 117 74.92 16.33 -19.47
CA SER A 117 74.12 15.60 -18.50
C SER A 117 73.61 14.27 -19.07
N ALA A 118 73.57 13.25 -18.27
CA ALA A 118 72.89 12.02 -18.64
C ALA A 118 71.48 12.30 -19.11
N SER A 119 71.07 11.75 -20.23
CA SER A 119 69.72 11.90 -20.79
C SER A 119 68.67 11.20 -19.92
N ALA A 120 67.39 11.65 -20.01
CA ALA A 120 66.31 10.85 -19.44
C ALA A 120 66.36 9.44 -20.03
N GLY A 121 66.08 8.41 -19.20
CA GLY A 121 66.23 6.99 -19.53
C GLY A 121 67.67 6.47 -19.30
N TYR A 122 68.66 7.33 -18.94
CA TYR A 122 70.06 6.97 -18.73
C TYR A 122 70.56 7.51 -17.39
N TYR A 123 71.68 6.92 -16.94
CA TYR A 123 72.37 7.36 -15.74
C TYR A 123 73.88 7.35 -15.93
N VAL A 124 74.63 8.04 -15.08
CA VAL A 124 76.11 7.98 -15.03
C VAL A 124 76.51 7.89 -13.55
N ASN A 125 77.02 6.75 -13.11
CA ASN A 125 77.36 6.50 -11.73
C ASN A 125 78.86 6.71 -11.39
N SER A 126 79.71 7.00 -12.37
CA SER A 126 81.14 7.20 -12.22
C SER A 126 81.60 8.57 -12.66
N THR A 127 82.70 9.08 -12.10
CA THR A 127 83.38 10.29 -12.54
C THR A 127 84.19 10.02 -13.78
N ALA A 128 84.50 11.06 -14.59
CA ALA A 128 85.23 10.94 -15.84
C ALA A 128 84.56 9.96 -16.86
N ALA A 129 83.27 9.79 -16.79
CA ALA A 129 82.56 8.93 -17.70
C ALA A 129 82.57 9.47 -19.12
N VAL A 130 82.80 8.56 -20.08
CA VAL A 130 82.81 8.88 -21.51
C VAL A 130 81.47 8.53 -22.19
N ASN A 131 80.58 7.73 -21.51
CA ASN A 131 79.27 7.38 -21.99
C ASN A 131 78.27 7.38 -20.85
N GLN A 132 76.99 7.43 -21.19
CA GLN A 132 75.87 7.17 -20.25
C GLN A 132 75.37 5.76 -20.40
N ASP A 133 74.91 5.11 -19.31
CA ASP A 133 74.33 3.80 -19.28
C ASP A 133 72.81 3.85 -19.34
N PRO A 134 72.13 3.06 -20.19
CA PRO A 134 70.65 3.01 -20.22
C PRO A 134 70.09 2.29 -19.01
N CYS A 135 68.97 2.74 -18.48
CA CYS A 135 68.17 1.97 -17.53
C CYS A 135 67.73 0.67 -18.17
N LEU A 136 67.89 -0.44 -17.44
CA LEU A 136 67.46 -1.77 -17.88
C LEU A 136 65.95 -1.98 -17.66
N PRO A 137 65.32 -2.91 -18.32
CA PRO A 137 63.93 -3.29 -17.98
C PRO A 137 63.76 -3.47 -16.46
N GLY A 138 62.60 -3.14 -15.94
CA GLY A 138 62.33 -3.04 -14.50
C GLY A 138 62.72 -1.71 -13.85
N THR A 139 63.46 -0.84 -14.62
CA THR A 139 63.92 0.46 -14.13
C THR A 139 63.71 1.59 -15.14
N TYR A 140 63.58 2.80 -14.68
CA TYR A 140 63.33 3.99 -15.50
C TYR A 140 64.00 5.23 -14.94
N GLN A 141 64.20 6.27 -15.75
CA GLN A 141 64.66 7.54 -15.23
C GLN A 141 64.00 8.73 -15.98
N PRO A 142 63.07 9.49 -15.32
CA PRO A 142 62.38 10.61 -15.95
C PRO A 142 63.22 11.85 -16.09
N SER A 143 64.32 11.99 -15.31
CA SER A 143 65.10 13.19 -15.17
C SER A 143 66.47 13.06 -15.78
N ILE A 144 67.01 14.16 -16.29
CA ILE A 144 68.39 14.24 -16.82
C ILE A 144 69.41 14.37 -15.68
N GLY A 145 70.65 13.96 -15.92
CA GLY A 145 71.76 14.19 -14.98
C GLY A 145 71.75 13.29 -13.75
N GLN A 146 71.10 12.15 -13.86
CA GLN A 146 70.95 11.21 -12.73
C GLN A 146 72.10 10.22 -12.64
N THR A 147 72.33 9.72 -11.45
CA THR A 147 73.41 8.77 -11.11
C THR A 147 72.95 7.34 -10.99
N GLU A 148 71.63 7.09 -11.00
CA GLU A 148 71.00 5.75 -10.88
C GLU A 148 69.63 5.76 -11.55
N CYS A 149 69.10 4.60 -11.88
CA CYS A 149 67.72 4.39 -12.33
C CYS A 149 66.81 4.09 -11.15
N LEU A 150 65.53 4.54 -11.24
CA LEU A 150 64.47 4.22 -10.32
C LEU A 150 63.88 2.86 -10.69
N SER A 151 63.63 1.99 -9.71
CA SER A 151 62.87 0.75 -9.93
C SER A 151 61.41 1.07 -10.24
N ALA A 152 60.78 0.30 -11.12
CA ALA A 152 59.34 0.36 -11.29
C ALA A 152 58.64 0.18 -9.94
N ASP A 153 57.68 1.05 -9.66
CA ASP A 153 56.86 0.96 -8.44
C ASP A 153 55.96 -0.27 -8.48
N ALA A 154 55.56 -0.75 -7.34
CA ALA A 154 54.49 -1.76 -7.26
C ALA A 154 53.24 -1.24 -8.01
N GLY A 155 52.55 -2.11 -8.71
CA GLY A 155 51.45 -1.77 -9.62
C GLY A 155 51.89 -1.36 -11.03
N HIS A 156 53.23 -1.26 -11.29
CA HIS A 156 53.77 -0.81 -12.56
C HIS A 156 54.85 -1.81 -13.07
N TYR A 157 55.21 -1.70 -14.34
CA TYR A 157 56.29 -2.38 -14.98
C TYR A 157 57.03 -1.49 -15.98
N VAL A 158 58.24 -1.89 -16.35
CA VAL A 158 59.05 -1.23 -17.40
C VAL A 158 59.67 -2.31 -18.28
N ASP A 159 59.15 -2.51 -19.50
CA ASP A 159 59.56 -3.55 -20.42
C ASP A 159 60.60 -3.13 -21.46
N THR A 160 60.98 -1.87 -21.47
CA THR A 160 61.89 -1.29 -22.46
C THR A 160 63.13 -0.71 -21.82
N GLN A 161 64.26 -0.90 -22.50
CA GLN A 161 65.52 -0.25 -22.08
C GLN A 161 65.48 1.27 -22.33
N ALA A 162 66.17 2.02 -21.47
CA ALA A 162 66.22 3.49 -21.50
C ALA A 162 64.84 4.15 -21.35
N ALA A 163 63.96 3.51 -20.60
CA ALA A 163 62.65 4.04 -20.33
C ALA A 163 62.70 5.35 -19.48
N THR A 164 61.86 6.31 -19.83
CA THR A 164 61.71 7.54 -19.11
C THR A 164 60.49 7.56 -18.18
N ALA A 165 59.64 6.52 -18.22
CA ALA A 165 58.44 6.38 -17.40
C ALA A 165 58.15 4.86 -17.19
N GLN A 166 57.39 4.56 -16.15
CA GLN A 166 56.84 3.23 -15.91
C GLN A 166 55.43 3.11 -16.47
N THR A 167 54.97 1.91 -16.79
CA THR A 167 53.63 1.60 -17.28
C THR A 167 52.83 0.95 -16.18
N ALA A 168 51.60 1.46 -15.91
CA ALA A 168 50.70 0.88 -14.91
C ALA A 168 50.10 -0.43 -15.39
N CYS A 169 49.98 -1.44 -14.52
CA CYS A 169 49.13 -2.59 -14.72
C CYS A 169 47.70 -2.13 -15.04
N SER A 170 47.04 -2.78 -15.99
CA SER A 170 45.69 -2.46 -16.38
C SER A 170 44.69 -2.76 -15.24
N ALA A 171 43.56 -2.08 -15.21
CA ALA A 171 42.44 -2.49 -14.36
C ALA A 171 42.13 -3.97 -14.61
N GLY A 172 41.76 -4.71 -13.60
CA GLY A 172 41.60 -6.16 -13.60
C GLY A 172 42.91 -6.90 -13.25
N SER A 173 44.06 -6.19 -13.16
CA SER A 173 45.37 -6.78 -12.78
C SER A 173 46.08 -5.91 -11.72
N TYR A 174 46.97 -6.52 -10.98
CA TYR A 174 47.75 -5.88 -9.93
C TYR A 174 49.18 -6.45 -9.89
N ASN A 175 50.10 -5.71 -9.30
CA ASN A 175 51.46 -6.21 -9.03
C ASN A 175 51.93 -5.74 -7.66
N PRO A 176 52.15 -6.63 -6.68
CA PRO A 176 52.62 -6.25 -5.35
C PRO A 176 54.12 -5.94 -5.31
N ASN A 177 54.89 -6.31 -6.37
CA ASN A 177 56.34 -6.22 -6.40
C ASN A 177 56.82 -4.94 -7.11
N THR A 178 58.00 -4.46 -6.72
CA THR A 178 58.71 -3.37 -7.38
C THR A 178 59.72 -3.97 -8.39
N GLY A 179 60.11 -3.19 -9.42
CA GLY A 179 61.11 -3.59 -10.35
C GLY A 179 60.63 -4.59 -11.42
N ALA A 180 59.33 -4.68 -11.64
CA ALA A 180 58.76 -5.54 -12.69
C ALA A 180 59.25 -5.10 -14.07
N ASP A 181 59.68 -6.07 -14.86
CA ASP A 181 60.35 -5.86 -16.14
C ASP A 181 59.54 -6.28 -17.37
N GLU A 182 58.34 -6.86 -17.16
CA GLU A 182 57.44 -7.21 -18.24
C GLU A 182 55.95 -7.11 -17.83
N ALA A 183 55.08 -6.98 -18.84
CA ALA A 183 53.61 -6.87 -18.61
C ALA A 183 53.01 -8.13 -17.95
N SER A 184 53.65 -9.29 -18.07
CA SER A 184 53.22 -10.54 -17.43
C SER A 184 53.41 -10.58 -15.92
N ASP A 185 54.17 -9.63 -15.34
CA ASP A 185 54.27 -9.45 -13.89
C ASP A 185 52.98 -8.88 -13.28
N CYS A 186 52.09 -8.32 -14.12
CA CYS A 186 50.76 -7.90 -13.70
C CYS A 186 49.84 -9.12 -13.60
N MET A 187 49.62 -9.60 -12.37
CA MET A 187 48.77 -10.74 -12.06
C MET A 187 47.29 -10.34 -12.23
N LEU A 188 46.49 -11.18 -12.89
CA LEU A 188 45.03 -10.95 -12.94
C LEU A 188 44.43 -11.14 -11.54
N ALA A 189 43.40 -10.35 -11.23
CA ALA A 189 42.57 -10.59 -10.05
C ALA A 189 42.03 -12.04 -10.11
N ASP A 190 42.09 -12.74 -8.98
CA ASP A 190 41.53 -14.08 -8.82
C ASP A 190 40.00 -14.07 -8.90
N THR A 191 39.38 -15.22 -9.11
CA THR A 191 37.93 -15.38 -8.92
C THR A 191 37.55 -14.96 -7.49
N GLY A 192 36.38 -14.34 -7.34
CA GLY A 192 35.96 -13.76 -6.08
C GLY A 192 36.61 -12.40 -5.73
N HIS A 193 37.51 -11.91 -6.61
CA HIS A 193 38.25 -10.66 -6.41
C HIS A 193 38.15 -9.75 -7.63
N TYR A 194 38.49 -8.49 -7.45
CA TYR A 194 38.51 -7.49 -8.50
C TYR A 194 39.62 -6.45 -8.30
N VAL A 195 40.01 -5.79 -9.38
CA VAL A 195 40.93 -4.65 -9.36
C VAL A 195 40.33 -3.53 -10.21
N ALA A 196 39.77 -2.51 -9.53
CA ALA A 196 39.02 -1.45 -10.22
C ALA A 196 39.91 -0.48 -11.02
N LEU A 197 41.14 -0.23 -10.54
CA LEU A 197 42.01 0.83 -11.08
C LEU A 197 43.32 0.26 -11.56
N GLY A 198 43.81 0.80 -12.66
CA GLY A 198 45.18 0.52 -13.11
C GLY A 198 46.22 1.02 -12.11
N GLY A 199 47.38 0.34 -12.05
CA GLY A 199 48.46 0.64 -11.11
C GLY A 199 48.21 0.14 -9.69
N SER A 200 47.27 -0.76 -9.50
CA SER A 200 46.99 -1.36 -8.20
C SER A 200 48.05 -2.34 -7.75
N VAL A 201 48.32 -2.34 -6.45
CA VAL A 201 49.31 -3.21 -5.80
C VAL A 201 48.71 -4.51 -5.22
N ALA A 202 47.37 -4.56 -5.13
CA ALA A 202 46.62 -5.70 -4.57
C ALA A 202 45.21 -5.77 -5.18
N GLN A 203 44.61 -6.96 -5.10
CA GLN A 203 43.21 -7.19 -5.44
C GLN A 203 42.31 -6.96 -4.25
N ASN A 204 41.03 -6.65 -4.51
CA ASN A 204 39.97 -6.49 -3.51
C ASN A 204 39.02 -7.69 -3.57
N SER A 205 38.59 -8.17 -2.43
CA SER A 205 37.56 -9.23 -2.35
C SER A 205 36.17 -8.68 -2.65
N CYS A 206 35.36 -9.46 -3.34
CA CYS A 206 33.94 -9.20 -3.48
C CYS A 206 33.27 -9.25 -2.09
N ALA A 207 32.42 -8.28 -1.81
CA ALA A 207 31.60 -8.29 -0.60
C ALA A 207 30.50 -9.37 -0.69
N ALA A 208 29.99 -9.83 0.45
CA ALA A 208 28.81 -10.68 0.47
C ALA A 208 27.67 -10.05 -0.34
N GLY A 209 26.92 -10.84 -1.05
CA GLY A 209 25.91 -10.40 -2.01
C GLY A 209 26.46 -10.20 -3.42
N THR A 210 27.80 -10.22 -3.59
CA THR A 210 28.45 -10.03 -4.90
C THR A 210 29.48 -11.13 -5.16
N PHE A 211 29.78 -11.38 -6.43
CA PHE A 211 30.71 -12.43 -6.84
C PHE A 211 31.53 -12.01 -8.06
N ALA A 212 32.64 -12.72 -8.32
CA ALA A 212 33.45 -12.55 -9.51
C ALA A 212 33.77 -13.93 -10.09
N ALA A 213 33.06 -14.32 -11.15
CA ALA A 213 33.18 -15.65 -11.74
C ALA A 213 34.46 -15.85 -12.56
N ASN A 214 35.05 -14.77 -13.04
CA ASN A 214 36.23 -14.82 -13.93
C ASN A 214 37.41 -14.09 -13.31
N MET A 215 38.60 -14.54 -13.66
CA MET A 215 39.81 -13.80 -13.33
C MET A 215 39.85 -12.46 -14.08
N GLY A 216 40.54 -11.48 -13.50
CA GLY A 216 40.75 -10.19 -14.14
C GLY A 216 39.55 -9.25 -14.12
N GLN A 217 38.61 -9.46 -13.24
CA GLN A 217 37.43 -8.58 -13.06
C GLN A 217 37.84 -7.20 -12.52
N ILE A 218 37.15 -6.18 -13.01
CA ILE A 218 37.34 -4.79 -12.57
C ILE A 218 36.31 -4.37 -11.50
N ALA A 219 35.25 -5.16 -11.32
CA ALA A 219 34.21 -5.00 -10.34
C ALA A 219 33.55 -6.37 -10.08
N CYS A 220 32.89 -6.51 -8.94
CA CYS A 220 32.08 -7.70 -8.66
C CYS A 220 30.67 -7.53 -9.22
N ASP A 221 30.10 -8.63 -9.71
CA ASP A 221 28.71 -8.72 -10.14
C ASP A 221 27.82 -8.95 -8.92
N ALA A 222 26.67 -8.26 -8.84
CA ALA A 222 25.68 -8.56 -7.81
C ALA A 222 25.00 -9.90 -8.11
N ALA A 223 24.74 -10.70 -7.07
CA ALA A 223 23.92 -11.90 -7.20
C ALA A 223 22.57 -11.53 -7.85
N ALA A 224 22.17 -12.26 -8.88
CA ALA A 224 20.93 -12.00 -9.61
C ALA A 224 19.70 -12.34 -8.75
N PRO A 225 18.51 -11.79 -9.06
CA PRO A 225 17.28 -12.28 -8.45
C PRO A 225 17.15 -13.80 -8.60
N GLY A 226 16.67 -14.47 -7.57
CA GLY A 226 16.64 -15.93 -7.48
C GLY A 226 17.96 -16.56 -7.00
N TYR A 227 19.01 -15.76 -6.80
CA TYR A 227 20.33 -16.21 -6.35
C TYR A 227 20.82 -15.37 -5.17
N TYR A 228 21.83 -15.88 -4.48
CA TYR A 228 22.51 -15.21 -3.39
C TYR A 228 24.00 -15.54 -3.39
N ALA A 229 24.79 -14.72 -2.72
CA ALA A 229 26.22 -14.94 -2.49
C ALA A 229 26.52 -14.68 -1.00
N PRO A 230 26.60 -15.72 -0.16
CA PRO A 230 26.68 -15.56 1.28
C PRO A 230 28.06 -15.07 1.75
N ASP A 231 29.11 -15.44 1.04
CA ASP A 231 30.48 -15.28 1.48
C ASP A 231 31.17 -14.08 0.82
N VAL A 232 32.13 -13.53 1.54
CA VAL A 232 33.10 -12.58 0.98
C VAL A 232 34.02 -13.36 0.03
N ALA A 233 34.44 -12.74 -1.07
CA ALA A 233 35.24 -13.34 -2.13
C ALA A 233 34.55 -14.54 -2.84
N ALA A 234 33.22 -14.51 -2.93
CA ALA A 234 32.47 -15.51 -3.68
C ALA A 234 32.90 -15.49 -5.16
N ASP A 235 33.16 -16.67 -5.71
CA ASP A 235 33.46 -16.88 -7.13
C ASP A 235 32.23 -17.22 -7.97
N ALA A 236 31.08 -17.47 -7.33
CA ALA A 236 29.80 -17.76 -7.97
C ALA A 236 28.61 -17.35 -7.10
N GLN A 237 27.47 -17.12 -7.74
CA GLN A 237 26.19 -17.01 -7.06
C GLN A 237 25.55 -18.39 -6.90
N ILE A 238 24.77 -18.59 -5.83
CA ILE A 238 24.10 -19.84 -5.50
C ILE A 238 22.59 -19.67 -5.76
N PRO A 239 21.92 -20.58 -6.48
CA PRO A 239 20.48 -20.50 -6.69
C PRO A 239 19.73 -20.76 -5.38
N CYS A 240 18.64 -20.04 -5.13
CA CYS A 240 17.72 -20.34 -4.05
C CYS A 240 17.16 -21.76 -4.23
N ALA A 241 17.17 -22.53 -3.16
CA ALA A 241 16.62 -23.88 -3.14
C ALA A 241 15.07 -23.85 -3.16
N LEU A 242 14.46 -25.00 -3.42
CA LEU A 242 13.02 -25.17 -3.28
C LEU A 242 12.56 -24.70 -1.89
N GLY A 243 11.40 -24.10 -1.80
CA GLY A 243 10.88 -23.52 -0.57
C GLY A 243 11.47 -22.14 -0.23
N THR A 244 12.39 -21.62 -1.05
CA THR A 244 13.03 -20.31 -0.84
C THR A 244 13.06 -19.49 -2.13
N TRP A 245 13.09 -18.18 -2.01
CA TRP A 245 13.07 -17.25 -3.14
C TRP A 245 13.86 -15.98 -2.84
N GLN A 246 14.19 -15.21 -3.87
CA GLN A 246 14.85 -13.92 -3.69
C GLN A 246 14.50 -12.97 -4.84
N ALA A 247 13.80 -11.87 -4.52
CA ALA A 247 13.40 -10.88 -5.53
C ALA A 247 14.51 -9.88 -5.87
N SER A 248 15.41 -9.64 -4.94
CA SER A 248 16.39 -8.56 -5.03
C SER A 248 17.73 -9.02 -5.54
N GLN A 249 18.43 -8.13 -6.21
CA GLN A 249 19.85 -8.32 -6.53
C GLN A 249 20.73 -8.14 -5.30
N GLY A 250 21.89 -8.79 -5.31
CA GLY A 250 22.90 -8.60 -4.28
C GLY A 250 22.56 -9.22 -2.93
N ALA A 251 21.69 -10.21 -2.92
CA ALA A 251 21.31 -10.90 -1.70
C ALA A 251 22.42 -11.80 -1.14
N THR A 252 22.46 -11.88 0.18
CA THR A 252 23.37 -12.76 0.92
C THR A 252 22.71 -14.07 1.36
N GLU A 253 21.37 -14.15 1.27
CA GLU A 253 20.58 -15.32 1.62
C GLU A 253 19.26 -15.31 0.84
N CYS A 254 18.58 -16.44 0.78
CA CYS A 254 17.25 -16.57 0.22
C CYS A 254 16.20 -16.47 1.34
N THR A 255 15.06 -15.88 1.02
CA THR A 255 13.90 -15.79 1.90
C THR A 255 13.10 -17.09 1.82
N THR A 256 12.73 -17.67 2.94
CA THR A 256 11.82 -18.83 2.98
C THR A 256 10.41 -18.43 2.55
N ALA A 257 9.72 -19.30 1.85
CA ALA A 257 8.32 -19.11 1.52
C ALA A 257 7.50 -18.88 2.81
N ASP A 258 6.65 -17.87 2.79
CA ASP A 258 5.76 -17.55 3.91
C ASP A 258 4.66 -18.62 4.07
N PRO A 259 4.07 -18.76 5.24
CA PRO A 259 2.83 -19.52 5.39
C PRO A 259 1.79 -19.05 4.36
N GLY A 260 1.03 -19.96 3.81
CA GLY A 260 0.11 -19.69 2.71
C GLY A 260 0.74 -19.77 1.32
N HIS A 261 2.05 -19.96 1.24
CA HIS A 261 2.78 -19.97 -0.03
C HIS A 261 3.72 -21.17 -0.15
N TYR A 262 4.18 -21.41 -1.37
CA TYR A 262 5.20 -22.42 -1.68
C TYR A 262 6.13 -21.92 -2.80
N VAL A 263 7.29 -22.56 -2.92
CA VAL A 263 8.25 -22.32 -4.01
C VAL A 263 8.73 -23.67 -4.55
N ASN A 264 8.28 -24.02 -5.74
CA ASN A 264 8.52 -25.33 -6.37
C ASN A 264 9.61 -25.32 -7.45
N GLU A 265 10.29 -24.22 -7.66
CA GLU A 265 11.38 -24.08 -8.59
C GLU A 265 12.61 -23.48 -7.92
N GLN A 266 13.80 -23.95 -8.35
CA GLN A 266 15.05 -23.34 -7.92
C GLN A 266 15.24 -21.97 -8.58
N ALA A 267 16.01 -21.11 -7.93
CA ALA A 267 16.28 -19.75 -8.38
C ALA A 267 15.00 -18.90 -8.58
N SER A 268 13.96 -19.19 -7.83
CA SER A 268 12.72 -18.42 -7.87
C SER A 268 12.92 -16.99 -7.37
N THR A 269 12.27 -16.06 -8.06
CA THR A 269 12.24 -14.63 -7.69
C THR A 269 11.01 -14.24 -6.89
N MET A 270 10.07 -15.16 -6.73
CA MET A 270 8.80 -14.97 -6.02
C MET A 270 8.30 -16.29 -5.43
N GLN A 271 7.40 -16.19 -4.48
CA GLN A 271 6.65 -17.31 -3.95
C GLN A 271 5.27 -17.40 -4.60
N THR A 272 4.68 -18.59 -4.67
CA THR A 272 3.35 -18.86 -5.23
C THR A 272 2.36 -19.04 -4.08
N ALA A 273 1.23 -18.34 -4.12
CA ALA A 273 0.18 -18.45 -3.12
C ALA A 273 -0.65 -19.74 -3.29
N CYS A 274 -1.04 -20.37 -2.20
CA CYS A 274 -2.10 -21.36 -2.19
C CYS A 274 -3.40 -20.70 -2.65
N ALA A 275 -4.16 -21.35 -3.51
CA ALA A 275 -5.42 -20.81 -4.02
C ALA A 275 -6.50 -20.77 -2.92
N ALA A 276 -7.43 -19.84 -3.04
CA ALA A 276 -8.61 -19.77 -2.19
C ALA A 276 -9.30 -21.14 -2.11
N GLY A 277 -9.78 -21.51 -0.94
CA GLY A 277 -10.23 -22.87 -0.61
C GLY A 277 -9.13 -23.76 -0.03
N SER A 278 -7.88 -23.34 -0.08
CA SER A 278 -6.75 -24.04 0.54
C SER A 278 -5.87 -23.08 1.36
N TYR A 279 -5.16 -23.63 2.32
CA TYR A 279 -4.28 -22.91 3.22
C TYR A 279 -3.00 -23.69 3.49
N ASN A 280 -1.97 -23.02 3.95
CA ASN A 280 -0.73 -23.68 4.36
C ASN A 280 -0.14 -23.02 5.62
N PRO A 281 -0.16 -23.67 6.78
CA PRO A 281 0.37 -23.10 8.03
C PRO A 281 1.90 -23.08 8.10
N ASN A 282 2.58 -23.77 7.19
CA ASN A 282 4.02 -23.96 7.23
C ASN A 282 4.75 -22.94 6.35
N SER A 283 5.91 -22.51 6.80
CA SER A 283 6.86 -21.76 5.99
C SER A 283 7.82 -22.71 5.25
N GLY A 284 8.40 -22.23 4.15
CA GLY A 284 9.40 -22.97 3.39
C GLY A 284 8.82 -24.16 2.59
N SER A 285 7.55 -24.16 2.32
CA SER A 285 6.87 -25.18 1.53
C SER A 285 7.35 -25.21 0.09
N ILE A 286 7.48 -26.41 -0.44
CA ILE A 286 8.15 -26.66 -1.73
C ILE A 286 7.20 -27.05 -2.85
N ASP A 287 5.95 -27.37 -2.56
CA ASP A 287 5.01 -27.89 -3.53
C ASP A 287 3.58 -27.36 -3.28
N SER A 288 2.75 -27.38 -4.34
CA SER A 288 1.31 -27.14 -4.26
C SER A 288 0.57 -28.16 -3.36
N ASP A 289 1.13 -29.35 -3.20
CA ASP A 289 0.55 -30.40 -2.34
C ASP A 289 0.66 -30.06 -0.85
N ASP A 290 1.50 -29.09 -0.49
CA ASP A 290 1.58 -28.52 0.87
C ASP A 290 0.37 -27.61 1.18
N CYS A 291 -0.40 -27.19 0.16
CA CYS A 291 -1.63 -26.43 0.33
C CYS A 291 -2.79 -27.38 0.70
N MET A 292 -3.17 -27.38 1.97
CA MET A 292 -4.25 -28.21 2.50
C MET A 292 -5.60 -27.61 2.16
N ALA A 293 -6.54 -28.42 1.66
CA ALA A 293 -7.91 -27.98 1.45
C ALA A 293 -8.57 -27.62 2.79
N ALA A 294 -9.37 -26.54 2.82
CA ALA A 294 -10.18 -26.20 3.97
C ALA A 294 -11.09 -27.38 4.34
N ASP A 295 -11.23 -27.70 5.62
CA ASP A 295 -12.13 -28.77 6.11
C ASP A 295 -13.60 -28.40 5.86
N ALA A 296 -14.45 -29.41 5.80
CA ALA A 296 -15.89 -29.17 5.87
C ALA A 296 -16.25 -28.39 7.14
N GLY A 297 -17.13 -27.42 7.04
CA GLY A 297 -17.45 -26.46 8.11
C GLY A 297 -16.52 -25.25 8.15
N SER A 298 -15.48 -25.22 7.31
CA SER A 298 -14.52 -24.12 7.21
C SER A 298 -14.38 -23.62 5.78
N TYR A 299 -13.76 -22.48 5.62
CA TYR A 299 -13.46 -21.89 4.32
C TYR A 299 -12.14 -21.11 4.35
N VAL A 300 -11.57 -20.88 3.16
CA VAL A 300 -10.41 -20.01 2.96
C VAL A 300 -10.74 -19.04 1.83
N GLY A 301 -11.03 -17.81 2.17
CA GLY A 301 -11.56 -16.82 1.23
C GLY A 301 -10.53 -16.21 0.29
N ASN A 302 -9.25 -16.19 0.67
CA ASN A 302 -8.21 -15.49 -0.07
C ASN A 302 -7.06 -16.43 -0.43
N ASP A 303 -6.43 -16.14 -1.55
CA ASP A 303 -5.17 -16.77 -1.90
C ASP A 303 -4.08 -16.43 -0.86
N GLY A 304 -3.15 -17.35 -0.64
CA GLY A 304 -2.03 -17.14 0.27
C GLY A 304 -2.37 -17.17 1.76
N SER A 305 -3.49 -17.79 2.13
CA SER A 305 -3.89 -17.91 3.53
C SER A 305 -3.08 -18.96 4.28
N ALA A 306 -2.66 -18.61 5.50
CA ALA A 306 -1.94 -19.51 6.40
C ALA A 306 -2.88 -20.42 7.21
N GLU A 307 -4.17 -20.11 7.31
CA GLU A 307 -5.16 -20.80 8.13
C GLU A 307 -6.53 -20.80 7.46
N GLN A 308 -7.37 -21.73 7.87
CA GLN A 308 -8.78 -21.77 7.50
C GLN A 308 -9.63 -21.07 8.57
N LEU A 309 -10.77 -20.55 8.18
CA LEU A 309 -11.75 -19.92 9.06
C LEU A 309 -13.00 -20.79 9.16
N PHE A 310 -13.58 -20.90 10.35
CA PHE A 310 -14.87 -21.56 10.52
C PHE A 310 -15.99 -20.74 9.88
N CYS A 311 -16.93 -21.42 9.25
CA CYS A 311 -18.19 -20.79 8.87
C CYS A 311 -18.90 -20.26 10.11
N PRO A 312 -19.27 -18.98 10.15
CA PRO A 312 -19.99 -18.41 11.29
C PRO A 312 -21.41 -18.99 11.41
N ALA A 313 -21.97 -18.96 12.61
CA ALA A 313 -23.36 -19.31 12.83
C ALA A 313 -24.27 -18.62 11.81
N GLY A 314 -25.31 -19.31 11.36
CA GLY A 314 -26.14 -18.88 10.23
C GLY A 314 -25.66 -19.41 8.89
N THR A 315 -24.39 -19.85 8.81
CA THR A 315 -23.80 -20.39 7.57
C THR A 315 -23.20 -21.78 7.79
N TYR A 316 -22.99 -22.51 6.71
CA TYR A 316 -22.43 -23.87 6.76
C TYR A 316 -21.62 -24.19 5.51
N GLN A 317 -20.75 -25.19 5.58
CA GLN A 317 -20.06 -25.72 4.41
C GLN A 317 -19.94 -27.25 4.45
N PRO A 318 -20.67 -27.99 3.58
CA PRO A 318 -20.64 -29.44 3.58
C PRO A 318 -19.40 -30.06 2.91
N ALA A 319 -18.73 -29.31 2.02
CA ALA A 319 -17.62 -29.81 1.22
C ALA A 319 -16.30 -29.20 1.64
N PRO A 320 -15.19 -29.93 1.62
CA PRO A 320 -13.87 -29.40 1.83
C PRO A 320 -13.42 -28.53 0.64
N GLY A 321 -12.37 -27.71 0.84
CA GLY A 321 -11.72 -26.95 -0.20
C GLY A 321 -12.52 -25.75 -0.73
N GLN A 322 -13.39 -25.18 0.07
CA GLN A 322 -14.25 -24.09 -0.34
C GLN A 322 -13.72 -22.73 0.09
N SER A 323 -14.00 -21.72 -0.75
CA SER A 323 -13.58 -20.34 -0.51
C SER A 323 -14.65 -19.49 0.20
N SER A 324 -15.84 -20.04 0.44
CA SER A 324 -16.93 -19.32 1.11
C SER A 324 -17.88 -20.29 1.79
N CYS A 325 -18.64 -19.81 2.75
CA CYS A 325 -19.73 -20.53 3.38
C CYS A 325 -21.05 -20.28 2.66
N ILE A 326 -22.01 -21.19 2.86
CA ILE A 326 -23.36 -21.17 2.31
C ILE A 326 -24.29 -20.66 3.41
N ASP A 327 -25.12 -19.68 3.13
CA ASP A 327 -26.16 -19.23 4.06
C ASP A 327 -27.19 -20.34 4.30
N ALA A 328 -27.67 -20.48 5.55
CA ALA A 328 -28.84 -21.29 5.84
C ALA A 328 -30.03 -20.78 5.00
N ASP A 329 -30.79 -21.71 4.42
CA ASP A 329 -31.97 -21.39 3.62
C ASP A 329 -33.15 -21.00 4.51
N PHE A 330 -34.16 -20.41 3.89
CA PHE A 330 -35.45 -20.16 4.55
C PHE A 330 -36.02 -21.46 5.15
N GLY A 331 -36.50 -21.39 6.36
CA GLY A 331 -37.00 -22.55 7.11
C GLY A 331 -35.90 -23.39 7.77
N TYR A 332 -34.63 -22.95 7.66
CA TYR A 332 -33.48 -23.60 8.29
C TYR A 332 -32.67 -22.63 9.12
N HIS A 333 -31.87 -23.15 10.01
CA HIS A 333 -30.94 -22.39 10.84
C HIS A 333 -29.65 -23.16 11.05
N VAL A 334 -28.58 -22.42 11.41
CA VAL A 334 -27.29 -22.98 11.78
C VAL A 334 -26.84 -22.31 13.07
N PRO A 335 -26.94 -23.02 14.21
CA PRO A 335 -26.73 -22.38 15.52
C PRO A 335 -25.28 -22.19 15.92
N THR A 336 -24.32 -22.89 15.30
CA THR A 336 -22.92 -22.93 15.73
C THR A 336 -21.96 -22.72 14.57
N ASP A 337 -20.85 -22.09 14.88
CA ASP A 337 -19.72 -21.95 13.95
C ASP A 337 -19.19 -23.35 13.54
N GLY A 338 -18.59 -23.42 12.36
CA GLY A 338 -17.99 -24.66 11.85
C GLY A 338 -18.98 -25.75 11.45
N SER A 339 -20.23 -25.38 11.23
CA SER A 339 -21.28 -26.35 10.84
C SER A 339 -21.09 -26.85 9.40
N THR A 340 -21.34 -28.16 9.21
CA THR A 340 -21.28 -28.81 7.89
C THR A 340 -22.64 -28.92 7.21
N GLY A 341 -23.72 -28.47 7.85
CA GLY A 341 -25.08 -28.52 7.33
C GLY A 341 -26.03 -27.61 8.10
N GLN A 342 -27.20 -27.41 7.53
CA GLN A 342 -28.27 -26.60 8.13
C GLN A 342 -29.31 -27.54 8.81
N ILE A 343 -29.99 -27.04 9.85
CA ILE A 343 -31.02 -27.74 10.62
C ILE A 343 -32.37 -27.10 10.28
N GLY A 344 -33.34 -27.91 9.89
CA GLY A 344 -34.69 -27.44 9.57
C GLY A 344 -35.52 -27.10 10.79
N CYS A 345 -36.32 -26.05 10.71
CA CYS A 345 -37.28 -25.68 11.74
C CYS A 345 -38.37 -26.74 11.86
N SER A 346 -38.74 -27.08 13.10
CA SER A 346 -39.87 -27.99 13.40
C SER A 346 -41.20 -27.24 13.35
N MET A 347 -42.29 -28.00 13.31
CA MET A 347 -43.64 -27.43 13.47
C MET A 347 -43.70 -26.56 14.72
N GLY A 348 -44.44 -25.48 14.67
CA GLY A 348 -44.53 -24.49 15.73
C GLY A 348 -43.43 -23.43 15.64
N SER A 349 -42.45 -23.57 14.73
CA SER A 349 -41.37 -22.59 14.53
C SER A 349 -41.07 -22.38 13.05
N TYR A 350 -40.52 -21.26 12.70
CA TYR A 350 -40.18 -20.87 11.34
C TYR A 350 -38.88 -20.07 11.29
N GLN A 351 -38.28 -19.95 10.09
CA GLN A 351 -37.19 -18.99 9.85
C GLN A 351 -37.45 -18.24 8.53
N GLY A 352 -37.72 -16.96 8.66
CA GLY A 352 -38.12 -16.09 7.56
C GLY A 352 -36.98 -15.42 6.84
N GLU A 353 -35.75 -15.60 7.29
CA GLU A 353 -34.55 -14.96 6.72
C GLU A 353 -33.50 -16.05 6.40
N ARG A 354 -32.62 -15.76 5.45
CA ARG A 354 -31.42 -16.54 5.22
C ARG A 354 -30.41 -16.31 6.31
N ALA A 355 -29.46 -17.22 6.45
CA ALA A 355 -28.44 -17.19 7.48
C ALA A 355 -28.98 -17.11 8.92
N GLY A 356 -30.15 -17.67 9.16
CA GLY A 356 -30.75 -17.76 10.49
C GLY A 356 -29.89 -18.60 11.42
N THR A 357 -29.75 -18.15 12.68
CA THR A 357 -29.03 -18.89 13.73
C THR A 357 -29.95 -19.70 14.63
N GLU A 358 -31.26 -19.40 14.61
CA GLU A 358 -32.29 -20.10 15.38
C GLU A 358 -33.64 -20.07 14.66
N CYS A 359 -34.53 -20.96 15.01
CA CYS A 359 -35.91 -20.91 14.53
C CYS A 359 -36.75 -20.08 15.48
N LEU A 360 -37.56 -19.18 14.93
CA LEU A 360 -38.48 -18.32 15.67
C LEU A 360 -39.77 -19.13 15.98
N ALA A 361 -40.23 -19.14 17.21
CA ALA A 361 -41.50 -19.72 17.55
C ALA A 361 -42.65 -18.93 16.92
N ALA A 362 -43.70 -19.59 16.45
CA ALA A 362 -44.91 -18.94 16.03
C ALA A 362 -45.39 -17.97 17.11
N GLU A 363 -45.71 -16.73 16.75
CA GLU A 363 -46.20 -15.71 17.67
C GLU A 363 -47.64 -15.96 18.11
N PRO A 364 -48.08 -15.44 19.25
CA PRO A 364 -49.50 -15.47 19.57
C PRO A 364 -50.33 -14.90 18.41
N GLY A 365 -51.45 -15.53 18.13
CA GLY A 365 -52.28 -15.22 16.97
C GLY A 365 -51.91 -16.01 15.71
N HIS A 366 -50.79 -16.78 15.75
CA HIS A 366 -50.27 -17.53 14.60
C HIS A 366 -50.00 -18.99 14.95
N TYR A 367 -49.74 -19.78 13.91
CA TYR A 367 -49.33 -21.18 14.02
C TYR A 367 -48.40 -21.55 12.85
N VAL A 368 -47.63 -22.61 12.99
CA VAL A 368 -46.81 -23.23 11.94
C VAL A 368 -47.03 -24.71 11.91
N ASP A 369 -47.72 -25.20 10.87
CA ASP A 369 -48.19 -26.60 10.74
C ASP A 369 -47.29 -27.48 9.90
N SER A 370 -46.19 -26.97 9.42
CA SER A 370 -45.25 -27.69 8.57
C SER A 370 -43.80 -27.56 9.05
N HIS A 371 -43.00 -28.59 8.78
CA HIS A 371 -41.55 -28.51 8.92
C HIS A 371 -40.95 -27.60 7.87
N PHE A 372 -39.81 -26.98 8.18
CA PHE A 372 -39.04 -26.12 7.26
C PHE A 372 -39.84 -24.88 6.81
N ALA A 373 -40.73 -24.39 7.66
CA ALA A 373 -41.53 -23.24 7.33
C ALA A 373 -40.68 -21.96 7.28
N SER A 374 -40.89 -21.15 6.27
CA SER A 374 -40.29 -19.84 6.11
C SER A 374 -41.14 -18.70 6.68
N ALA A 375 -42.41 -19.01 7.11
CA ALA A 375 -43.32 -18.02 7.68
C ALA A 375 -44.33 -18.71 8.59
N GLN A 376 -44.88 -17.94 9.52
CA GLN A 376 -46.03 -18.34 10.32
C GLN A 376 -47.34 -18.01 9.59
N GLN A 377 -48.40 -18.76 9.91
CA GLN A 377 -49.75 -18.55 9.39
C GLN A 377 -50.61 -17.91 10.47
N ALA A 378 -51.40 -16.91 10.10
CA ALA A 378 -52.25 -16.18 11.01
C ALA A 378 -53.59 -16.90 11.25
N CYS A 379 -54.10 -16.96 12.46
CA CYS A 379 -55.47 -17.34 12.76
C CYS A 379 -56.42 -16.38 11.99
N LEU A 380 -57.54 -16.94 11.50
CA LEU A 380 -58.54 -16.16 10.77
C LEU A 380 -59.31 -15.23 11.71
N ALA A 381 -59.88 -14.17 11.15
CA ALA A 381 -60.80 -13.32 11.88
C ALA A 381 -61.94 -14.18 12.45
N GLY A 382 -62.37 -13.87 13.67
CA GLY A 382 -63.29 -14.72 14.43
C GLY A 382 -62.60 -15.70 15.36
N THR A 383 -61.29 -15.93 15.17
CA THR A 383 -60.48 -16.82 16.00
C THR A 383 -59.21 -16.13 16.53
N TYR A 384 -58.72 -16.53 17.67
CA TYR A 384 -57.52 -16.00 18.32
C TYR A 384 -56.67 -17.16 18.87
N ASN A 385 -55.37 -16.86 19.07
CA ASN A 385 -54.48 -17.80 19.72
C ASN A 385 -53.58 -17.12 20.74
N PRO A 386 -53.74 -17.36 22.04
CA PRO A 386 -52.92 -16.69 23.06
C PRO A 386 -51.51 -17.28 23.21
N ASN A 387 -51.24 -18.46 22.61
CA ASN A 387 -50.04 -19.22 22.82
C ASN A 387 -49.02 -18.97 21.67
N SER A 388 -47.75 -18.94 22.02
CA SER A 388 -46.66 -19.00 21.06
C SER A 388 -46.30 -20.48 20.72
N GLY A 389 -45.61 -20.67 19.57
CA GLY A 389 -45.14 -22.00 19.17
C GLY A 389 -46.26 -22.98 18.76
N SER A 390 -47.43 -22.48 18.43
CA SER A 390 -48.57 -23.30 18.00
C SER A 390 -48.30 -24.04 16.69
N THR A 391 -48.74 -25.29 16.62
CA THR A 391 -48.38 -26.23 15.55
C THR A 391 -49.52 -26.51 14.57
N SER A 392 -50.72 -25.99 14.80
CA SER A 392 -51.91 -26.32 14.03
C SER A 392 -52.92 -25.18 13.97
N ALA A 393 -53.69 -25.12 12.88
CA ALA A 393 -54.86 -24.25 12.78
C ALA A 393 -55.89 -24.54 13.88
N ASN A 394 -55.88 -25.73 14.46
CA ASN A 394 -56.77 -26.10 15.56
C ASN A 394 -56.41 -25.40 16.88
N ASP A 395 -55.24 -24.80 16.98
CA ASP A 395 -54.83 -24.01 18.13
C ASP A 395 -55.44 -22.58 18.12
N CYS A 396 -56.07 -22.22 16.98
CA CYS A 396 -56.87 -20.99 16.87
C CYS A 396 -58.25 -21.20 17.50
N ILE A 397 -58.51 -20.58 18.63
CA ILE A 397 -59.69 -20.70 19.44
C ILE A 397 -60.75 -19.72 18.90
N GLU A 398 -62.01 -20.22 18.69
CA GLU A 398 -63.10 -19.34 18.29
C GLU A 398 -63.39 -18.30 19.40
N ALA A 399 -63.67 -17.06 19.00
CA ALA A 399 -64.17 -16.07 19.91
C ALA A 399 -65.45 -16.56 20.60
N ASN A 400 -65.56 -16.42 21.93
CA ASN A 400 -66.74 -16.81 22.69
C ASN A 400 -67.92 -15.92 22.30
N SER A 401 -69.15 -16.41 22.53
CA SER A 401 -70.33 -15.56 22.48
C SER A 401 -70.17 -14.34 23.39
N GLY A 402 -70.62 -13.19 22.95
CA GLY A 402 -70.35 -11.89 23.60
C GLY A 402 -69.02 -11.23 23.25
N TYR A 403 -68.16 -11.92 22.53
CA TYR A 403 -66.84 -11.47 22.07
C TYR A 403 -66.71 -11.60 20.56
N PHE A 404 -65.69 -10.89 20.03
CA PHE A 404 -65.34 -10.96 18.61
C PHE A 404 -63.84 -10.89 18.44
N VAL A 405 -63.34 -11.26 17.24
CA VAL A 405 -61.94 -11.07 16.81
C VAL A 405 -61.96 -10.46 15.43
N ALA A 406 -61.71 -9.16 15.36
CA ALA A 406 -61.84 -8.40 14.11
C ALA A 406 -60.77 -8.72 13.06
N HIS A 407 -59.55 -9.00 13.52
CA HIS A 407 -58.38 -9.11 12.63
C HIS A 407 -57.79 -10.51 12.65
N THR A 408 -57.23 -10.89 11.52
CA THR A 408 -56.40 -12.09 11.42
C THR A 408 -55.12 -11.93 12.28
N GLY A 409 -54.62 -12.98 12.87
CA GLY A 409 -53.41 -12.94 13.70
C GLY A 409 -53.62 -12.37 15.09
N SER A 410 -54.83 -12.32 15.58
CA SER A 410 -55.13 -11.81 16.93
C SER A 410 -54.76 -12.82 18.01
N SER A 411 -54.13 -12.36 19.09
CA SER A 411 -53.76 -13.16 20.25
C SER A 411 -54.85 -13.23 21.32
N ALA A 412 -55.90 -12.40 21.21
CA ALA A 412 -57.00 -12.33 22.16
C ALA A 412 -58.31 -11.96 21.47
N GLN A 413 -59.45 -12.28 22.14
CA GLN A 413 -60.76 -11.82 21.72
C GLN A 413 -61.10 -10.48 22.44
N GLU A 414 -61.98 -9.69 21.81
CA GLU A 414 -62.47 -8.40 22.35
C GLU A 414 -63.93 -8.53 22.73
N ALA A 415 -64.33 -7.94 23.86
CA ALA A 415 -65.73 -7.96 24.30
C ALA A 415 -66.57 -7.01 23.44
N CYS A 416 -67.79 -7.40 23.10
CA CYS A 416 -68.76 -6.48 22.52
C CYS A 416 -69.03 -5.32 23.47
N GLU A 417 -68.97 -4.13 22.94
CA GLU A 417 -69.24 -2.88 23.69
C GLU A 417 -70.75 -2.70 23.92
N LEU A 418 -71.09 -1.80 24.82
CA LEU A 418 -72.49 -1.40 25.05
C LEU A 418 -73.20 -1.04 23.76
N GLY A 419 -74.44 -1.40 23.62
CA GLY A 419 -75.19 -1.22 22.37
C GLY A 419 -74.94 -2.27 21.29
N THR A 420 -74.03 -3.25 21.57
CA THR A 420 -73.73 -4.34 20.69
C THR A 420 -73.72 -5.70 21.40
N TYR A 421 -73.93 -6.75 20.66
CA TYR A 421 -73.99 -8.13 21.22
C TYR A 421 -73.52 -9.16 20.20
N GLN A 422 -73.12 -10.35 20.67
CA GLN A 422 -72.80 -11.45 19.76
C GLN A 422 -73.35 -12.79 20.33
N PRO A 423 -74.36 -13.36 19.71
CA PRO A 423 -75.00 -14.59 20.20
C PRO A 423 -74.21 -15.86 19.96
N SER A 424 -73.32 -15.85 18.99
CA SER A 424 -72.59 -17.05 18.53
C SER A 424 -71.09 -16.90 18.65
N ALA A 425 -70.40 -18.02 18.82
CA ALA A 425 -68.93 -18.08 18.81
C ALA A 425 -68.35 -17.91 17.38
N GLY A 426 -67.05 -17.52 17.30
CA GLY A 426 -66.28 -17.48 16.03
C GLY A 426 -66.54 -16.30 15.13
N TRP A 427 -67.07 -15.22 15.64
CA TRP A 427 -67.38 -14.06 14.82
C TRP A 427 -66.31 -12.96 14.87
N SER A 428 -66.26 -12.21 13.78
CA SER A 428 -65.27 -11.14 13.62
C SER A 428 -65.81 -9.73 13.96
N ASN A 429 -67.08 -9.62 14.33
CA ASN A 429 -67.71 -8.35 14.69
C ASN A 429 -68.91 -8.59 15.62
N CYS A 430 -69.30 -7.61 16.36
CA CYS A 430 -70.52 -7.60 17.13
C CYS A 430 -71.69 -7.05 16.30
N LEU A 431 -72.91 -7.57 16.61
CA LEU A 431 -74.14 -7.06 16.04
C LEU A 431 -74.60 -5.87 16.84
N VAL A 432 -75.10 -4.87 16.15
CA VAL A 432 -75.67 -3.66 16.78
C VAL A 432 -77.06 -3.97 17.26
N ALA A 433 -77.43 -3.56 18.45
CA ALA A 433 -78.80 -3.70 18.97
C ALA A 433 -79.80 -3.15 17.96
N ASP A 434 -80.84 -3.94 17.64
CA ASP A 434 -81.91 -3.53 16.72
C ASP A 434 -82.78 -2.44 17.30
N PRO A 435 -83.43 -1.64 16.50
CA PRO A 435 -84.52 -0.79 17.02
C PRO A 435 -85.55 -1.60 17.85
N GLY A 436 -86.01 -1.04 18.90
CA GLY A 436 -86.86 -1.74 19.89
C GLY A 436 -86.08 -2.42 21.04
N HIS A 437 -84.73 -2.43 20.91
CA HIS A 437 -83.85 -3.11 21.86
C HIS A 437 -82.75 -2.16 22.38
N TYR A 438 -82.07 -2.62 23.44
CA TYR A 438 -80.84 -2.05 23.98
C TYR A 438 -79.90 -3.15 24.49
N VAL A 439 -78.63 -2.78 24.67
CA VAL A 439 -77.63 -3.64 25.30
C VAL A 439 -76.85 -2.81 26.30
N ASP A 440 -77.00 -3.07 27.58
CA ASP A 440 -76.45 -2.30 28.69
C ASP A 440 -75.27 -2.96 29.41
N THR A 441 -74.82 -4.06 28.94
CA THR A 441 -73.70 -4.82 29.49
C THR A 441 -72.67 -5.13 28.39
N MET A 442 -71.38 -5.04 28.74
CA MET A 442 -70.31 -5.52 27.87
C MET A 442 -70.34 -7.02 27.73
N ALA A 443 -69.79 -7.56 26.63
CA ALA A 443 -69.78 -8.98 26.31
C ALA A 443 -71.19 -9.60 26.29
N ALA A 444 -72.20 -8.85 25.93
CA ALA A 444 -73.57 -9.36 25.85
C ALA A 444 -73.73 -10.40 24.75
N THR A 445 -74.45 -11.47 25.05
CA THR A 445 -74.81 -12.54 24.10
C THR A 445 -76.17 -12.34 23.44
N ALA A 446 -76.97 -11.39 23.93
CA ALA A 446 -78.29 -11.06 23.41
C ALA A 446 -78.62 -9.58 23.66
N GLN A 447 -79.51 -9.04 22.87
CA GLN A 447 -80.10 -7.73 23.07
C GLN A 447 -81.35 -7.84 23.97
N ILE A 448 -81.69 -6.82 24.71
CA ILE A 448 -82.85 -6.72 25.64
C ILE A 448 -83.93 -5.86 24.96
N GLY A 449 -85.11 -6.43 24.78
CA GLY A 449 -86.23 -5.72 24.17
C GLY A 449 -86.86 -4.71 25.19
N CYS A 450 -87.30 -3.58 24.68
CA CYS A 450 -88.15 -2.67 25.44
C CYS A 450 -89.45 -3.40 25.88
N GLU A 451 -89.94 -3.13 27.12
CA GLU A 451 -91.19 -3.67 27.55
C GLU A 451 -92.39 -3.08 26.77
N ALA A 452 -93.47 -3.81 26.73
CA ALA A 452 -94.68 -3.33 26.09
C ALA A 452 -95.10 -1.96 26.75
N GLY A 453 -95.60 -1.10 25.97
CA GLY A 453 -95.88 0.30 26.33
C GLY A 453 -94.75 1.26 25.95
N ASN A 454 -93.51 0.71 25.72
CA ASN A 454 -92.30 1.47 25.35
C ASN A 454 -91.83 1.09 23.98
N TYR A 455 -91.20 2.03 23.30
CA TYR A 455 -90.61 1.85 22.01
C TYR A 455 -89.23 2.48 21.93
N ASN A 456 -88.39 1.99 21.04
CA ASN A 456 -87.11 2.58 20.78
C ASN A 456 -86.84 2.62 19.28
N PRO A 457 -86.80 3.78 18.61
CA PRO A 457 -86.62 3.88 17.19
C PRO A 457 -85.15 3.75 16.78
N ASN A 458 -84.21 3.80 17.73
CA ASN A 458 -82.78 3.85 17.44
C ASN A 458 -82.16 2.47 17.58
N SER A 459 -81.23 2.14 16.69
CA SER A 459 -80.29 1.02 16.80
C SER A 459 -79.13 1.37 17.70
N GLY A 460 -78.45 0.34 18.25
CA GLY A 460 -77.24 0.53 19.06
C GLY A 460 -77.46 1.21 20.40
N SER A 461 -78.67 1.16 20.93
CA SER A 461 -79.01 1.75 22.23
C SER A 461 -78.33 1.05 23.38
N VAL A 462 -77.76 1.82 24.31
CA VAL A 462 -76.84 1.33 25.35
C VAL A 462 -77.47 1.23 26.72
N THR A 463 -78.73 1.67 26.90
CA THR A 463 -79.43 1.67 28.23
C THR A 463 -80.93 1.47 28.04
N ALA A 464 -81.58 0.96 29.09
CA ALA A 464 -83.04 0.88 29.17
C ALA A 464 -83.76 2.23 29.01
N SER A 465 -83.05 3.36 29.27
CA SER A 465 -83.61 4.70 29.09
C SER A 465 -83.87 5.13 27.67
N ALA A 466 -83.30 4.34 26.70
CA ALA A 466 -83.57 4.50 25.27
C ALA A 466 -85.01 4.09 24.90
N CYS A 467 -85.64 3.23 25.73
CA CYS A 467 -87.04 2.83 25.60
C CYS A 467 -87.95 4.00 26.10
N SER A 468 -88.51 4.70 25.17
CA SER A 468 -89.42 5.80 25.43
C SER A 468 -90.87 5.32 25.61
N ASP A 469 -91.57 5.80 26.66
CA ASP A 469 -93.00 5.57 26.78
C ASP A 469 -93.75 6.03 25.52
N SER A 470 -94.74 5.26 25.08
CA SER A 470 -95.67 5.73 24.06
C SER A 470 -96.31 7.09 24.48
N ASP A 471 -96.35 7.99 23.53
CA ASP A 471 -97.01 9.29 23.78
C ASP A 471 -98.54 9.20 23.89
N PRO A 472 -99.16 10.08 24.60
CA PRO A 472 -100.61 10.13 24.58
C PRO A 472 -101.11 10.15 23.12
N GLY A 473 -102.20 9.44 22.85
CA GLY A 473 -102.72 9.24 21.51
C GLY A 473 -102.11 8.02 20.75
N ASN A 474 -101.11 7.39 21.35
CA ASN A 474 -100.45 6.20 20.81
C ASN A 474 -100.40 5.09 21.85
N HIS A 475 -100.07 3.87 21.39
CA HIS A 475 -99.85 2.71 22.22
C HIS A 475 -98.79 1.83 21.66
N VAL A 476 -98.20 0.95 22.45
CA VAL A 476 -97.19 -0.04 22.02
C VAL A 476 -97.61 -1.39 22.63
N PRO A 477 -98.28 -2.22 21.85
CA PRO A 477 -98.82 -3.49 22.38
C PRO A 477 -97.79 -4.54 22.63
N ASP A 478 -96.72 -4.62 21.78
CA ASP A 478 -95.71 -5.68 21.80
C ASP A 478 -94.39 -5.20 22.40
N PRO A 479 -93.76 -6.00 23.18
CA PRO A 479 -92.38 -5.73 23.60
C PRO A 479 -91.42 -5.65 22.38
N ALA A 480 -90.28 -5.01 22.56
CA ALA A 480 -89.28 -4.81 21.51
C ALA A 480 -89.76 -4.03 20.28
N SER A 481 -90.71 -3.18 20.48
CA SER A 481 -91.27 -2.31 19.41
C SER A 481 -90.29 -1.19 19.04
N SER A 482 -90.14 -0.94 17.77
CA SER A 482 -89.31 0.17 17.27
C SER A 482 -90.08 1.48 17.08
N ALA A 483 -91.41 1.40 17.18
CA ALA A 483 -92.29 2.56 17.00
C ALA A 483 -93.53 2.39 17.79
N GLN A 484 -94.15 3.51 18.12
CA GLN A 484 -95.50 3.56 18.70
C GLN A 484 -96.54 3.52 17.55
N ILE A 485 -97.71 2.94 17.90
CA ILE A 485 -98.86 2.82 17.01
C ILE A 485 -99.92 3.84 17.35
N PRO A 486 -100.38 4.66 16.45
CA PRO A 486 -101.43 5.66 16.71
C PRO A 486 -102.74 4.94 17.04
N CYS A 487 -103.46 5.49 18.01
CA CYS A 487 -104.87 5.09 18.28
C CYS A 487 -105.70 5.45 17.02
N GLU A 488 -106.44 4.46 16.51
CA GLU A 488 -107.40 4.67 15.44
C GLU A 488 -108.63 5.47 15.90
N GLU A 489 -109.35 5.97 14.94
CA GLU A 489 -110.61 6.60 15.18
C GLU A 489 -111.55 5.72 16.02
N GLY A 490 -112.31 6.31 16.92
CA GLY A 490 -113.14 5.56 17.88
C GLY A 490 -112.40 5.26 19.20
N ASN A 491 -111.05 5.38 19.19
CA ASN A 491 -110.22 5.11 20.37
C ASN A 491 -109.32 6.28 20.71
N TYR A 492 -108.93 6.39 21.96
CA TYR A 492 -108.04 7.45 22.48
C TYR A 492 -107.12 6.90 23.56
N GLN A 493 -106.01 7.56 23.80
CA GLN A 493 -105.16 7.23 24.95
C GLN A 493 -104.64 8.54 25.61
N ASN A 494 -104.96 8.75 26.86
CA ASN A 494 -104.64 9.95 27.60
C ASN A 494 -103.34 9.80 28.47
N LEU A 495 -102.77 8.59 28.55
CA LEU A 495 -101.61 8.29 29.40
C LEU A 495 -100.45 7.87 28.49
N ARG A 496 -99.24 8.08 28.98
CA ARG A 496 -98.02 7.58 28.37
C ARG A 496 -97.79 6.11 28.74
N GLY A 497 -97.00 5.41 27.95
CA GLY A 497 -96.55 4.05 28.24
C GLY A 497 -97.66 3.01 28.21
N GLN A 498 -98.65 3.17 27.35
CA GLN A 498 -99.78 2.26 27.29
C GLN A 498 -99.65 1.20 26.19
N THR A 499 -100.21 0.04 26.52
CA THR A 499 -100.15 -1.10 25.60
C THR A 499 -101.39 -1.20 24.69
N GLU A 500 -102.43 -0.47 24.99
CA GLU A 500 -103.70 -0.42 24.23
C GLU A 500 -104.35 0.93 24.25
N CYS A 501 -105.15 1.21 23.29
CA CYS A 501 -105.98 2.39 23.24
C CYS A 501 -107.32 2.09 23.91
N LYS A 502 -107.89 3.09 24.61
CA LYS A 502 -109.20 3.03 25.22
C LYS A 502 -110.24 3.38 24.17
N SER A 503 -111.27 2.54 24.06
CA SER A 503 -112.41 2.89 23.20
C SER A 503 -113.23 4.03 23.81
N ALA A 504 -113.71 4.95 23.00
CA ALA A 504 -114.64 6.02 23.47
C ALA A 504 -115.83 5.42 24.22
N ASP A 505 -116.15 6.04 25.36
CA ASP A 505 -117.27 5.59 26.18
C ASP A 505 -118.59 5.94 25.54
N LEU A 506 -119.65 5.37 26.01
CA LEU A 506 -121.02 5.75 25.61
C LEU A 506 -121.21 7.22 25.90
N GLY A 507 -121.77 7.95 24.96
CA GLY A 507 -121.93 9.40 25.00
C GLY A 507 -120.75 10.21 24.48
N TYR A 508 -119.64 9.48 24.04
CA TYR A 508 -118.42 10.10 23.51
C TYR A 508 -118.01 9.46 22.18
N TYR A 509 -117.35 10.27 21.41
CA TYR A 509 -116.77 9.79 20.13
C TYR A 509 -115.30 10.29 19.94
N VAL A 510 -114.62 9.67 19.09
CA VAL A 510 -113.26 10.05 18.67
C VAL A 510 -113.20 9.98 17.13
N ASN A 511 -113.05 11.12 16.50
CA ASN A 511 -113.07 11.26 15.04
C ASN A 511 -111.76 11.56 14.43
N SER A 512 -110.65 11.35 15.14
CA SER A 512 -109.30 11.54 14.66
C SER A 512 -108.35 10.51 15.23
N GLN A 513 -107.44 10.07 14.47
CA GLN A 513 -106.32 9.27 14.93
C GLN A 513 -105.46 10.05 15.95
N THR A 514 -104.68 9.36 16.78
CA THR A 514 -103.81 9.92 17.79
C THR A 514 -104.52 10.77 18.85
N ALA A 515 -105.83 10.55 19.08
CA ALA A 515 -106.63 11.28 20.04
C ALA A 515 -106.16 11.02 21.45
N THR A 516 -106.01 12.07 22.23
CA THR A 516 -105.66 12.02 23.67
C THR A 516 -106.85 12.10 24.62
N SER A 517 -108.05 12.37 24.07
CA SER A 517 -109.29 12.44 24.77
C SER A 517 -110.49 12.14 23.87
N GLN A 518 -111.56 11.72 24.41
CA GLN A 518 -112.83 11.55 23.71
C GLN A 518 -113.65 12.86 23.79
N ASN A 519 -114.39 13.09 22.71
CA ASN A 519 -115.30 14.27 22.60
C ASN A 519 -116.73 13.89 23.04
N PRO A 520 -117.36 14.65 23.85
CA PRO A 520 -118.77 14.41 24.19
C PRO A 520 -119.65 14.53 22.96
N ALA A 521 -120.74 13.72 22.86
CA ALA A 521 -121.78 13.96 21.90
C ALA A 521 -122.28 15.35 22.03
N PRO A 522 -122.33 16.15 20.94
CA PRO A 522 -122.90 17.52 21.02
C PRO A 522 -124.39 17.47 21.36
N ILE A 523 -124.93 18.60 21.76
CA ILE A 523 -126.41 18.79 21.91
C ILE A 523 -127.07 18.42 20.58
N ASP A 524 -128.14 17.71 20.62
CA ASP A 524 -128.94 17.17 19.50
C ASP A 524 -128.39 15.90 18.89
N TYR A 525 -127.35 15.27 19.54
CA TYR A 525 -126.71 14.00 19.16
C TYR A 525 -126.63 13.07 20.38
N TYR A 526 -126.56 11.78 20.13
CA TYR A 526 -126.30 10.72 21.12
C TYR A 526 -125.29 9.68 20.63
N ILE A 527 -124.73 8.90 21.51
CA ILE A 527 -123.81 7.82 21.17
C ILE A 527 -124.14 6.62 22.07
N ASP A 528 -124.62 5.57 21.45
CA ASP A 528 -125.04 4.33 22.09
C ASP A 528 -124.07 3.15 21.96
N THR A 529 -123.00 3.37 21.27
CA THR A 529 -121.91 2.39 21.02
C THR A 529 -120.59 2.86 21.53
N LYS A 530 -119.85 1.97 22.17
CA LYS A 530 -118.48 2.28 22.56
C LYS A 530 -117.60 2.30 21.31
N GLY A 531 -116.59 3.16 21.28
CA GLY A 531 -115.72 3.27 20.15
C GLY A 531 -116.32 3.99 18.96
N ALA A 532 -117.29 4.81 19.15
CA ALA A 532 -117.92 5.60 18.08
C ALA A 532 -116.94 6.61 17.49
N THR A 533 -116.98 6.79 16.16
CA THR A 533 -116.18 7.78 15.41
C THR A 533 -116.91 9.04 15.11
N GLU A 534 -118.24 9.01 15.26
CA GLU A 534 -119.13 10.17 15.08
C GLU A 534 -120.35 10.05 15.96
N ALA A 535 -120.99 11.17 16.26
CA ALA A 535 -122.22 11.20 16.99
C ALA A 535 -123.42 11.04 16.08
N LEU A 536 -124.43 10.31 16.51
CA LEU A 536 -125.64 10.03 15.76
C LEU A 536 -126.68 11.17 16.05
N PRO A 537 -127.26 11.76 15.07
CA PRO A 537 -128.30 12.82 15.33
C PRO A 537 -129.54 12.23 15.92
N CYS A 538 -130.23 12.95 16.80
CA CYS A 538 -131.51 12.56 17.40
C CYS A 538 -132.58 12.40 16.31
N PRO A 539 -133.30 11.29 16.31
CA PRO A 539 -134.35 11.02 15.32
C PRO A 539 -135.52 11.96 15.51
N ASN A 540 -136.19 12.22 14.39
CA ASN A 540 -137.48 13.00 14.29
C ASN A 540 -137.44 14.46 14.84
N GLY A 541 -136.22 15.09 14.90
CA GLY A 541 -136.10 16.49 15.37
C GLY A 541 -136.13 16.64 16.87
N GLN A 542 -135.94 15.55 17.62
CA GLN A 542 -135.75 15.53 19.07
C GLN A 542 -134.38 16.12 19.42
N MET A 543 -134.26 16.66 20.67
CA MET A 543 -133.03 17.32 21.14
C MET A 543 -132.51 16.63 22.44
N THR A 544 -131.19 16.66 22.67
CA THR A 544 -130.61 16.33 23.95
C THR A 544 -130.46 17.58 24.77
N MET A 545 -130.70 17.54 26.10
CA MET A 545 -130.56 18.70 27.00
C MET A 545 -129.15 18.83 27.55
N VAL A 546 -128.34 17.88 27.39
CA VAL A 546 -126.97 17.80 27.87
C VAL A 546 -126.05 17.21 26.82
N GLU A 547 -124.82 17.59 26.89
CA GLU A 547 -123.72 16.92 26.09
C GLU A 547 -123.50 15.51 26.61
N ALA A 548 -122.87 14.61 25.80
CA ALA A 548 -122.53 13.25 26.10
C ALA A 548 -123.77 12.33 26.34
N ALA A 549 -124.85 12.53 25.66
CA ALA A 549 -126.01 11.65 25.64
C ALA A 549 -125.65 10.25 25.17
N LYS A 550 -126.10 9.21 25.92
CA LYS A 550 -125.59 7.81 25.79
C LYS A 550 -126.51 6.85 25.06
N ASP A 551 -127.74 7.27 24.89
CA ASP A 551 -128.74 6.44 24.28
C ASP A 551 -129.78 7.30 23.54
N VAL A 552 -130.44 6.74 22.56
CA VAL A 552 -131.52 7.41 21.83
C VAL A 552 -132.66 7.86 22.75
N SER A 553 -132.81 7.25 23.89
CA SER A 553 -133.76 7.60 24.90
C SER A 553 -133.45 8.93 25.61
N ASP A 554 -132.22 9.50 25.44
CA ASP A 554 -131.82 10.81 25.96
C ASP A 554 -132.27 11.95 25.02
N CYS A 555 -132.77 11.62 23.81
CA CYS A 555 -133.41 12.50 22.86
C CYS A 555 -134.90 12.79 23.25
N HIS A 556 -135.28 13.98 23.56
CA HIS A 556 -136.65 14.31 24.03
C HIS A 556 -137.30 15.28 23.10
#